data_0b9f9b11b74e22e699bd012ec167ee25
#
_entry.id   0b9f9b11b74e22e699bd012ec167ee25
#
_cell.length_a   1.000
_cell.length_b   1.000
_cell.length_c   1.000
_cell.angle_alpha   90.00
_cell.angle_beta   90.00
_cell.angle_gamma   90.00
#
_symmetry.space_group_name_H-M   'P 1'
#
loop_
_entity.id
_entity.type
_entity.pdbx_description
1 polymer ?
#
loop_
_entity_poly.entity_id
_entity_poly.type
_entity_poly.pdbx_seq_one_letter_code
_entity_poly.pdbx_strand_id
1 'polypeptide(L)'
;MKKEEIRNCLNTLYDAQSLRIATSNRLLQIFSKKFEDDNEKPEISLEKDILSEFEKINTYKDEQSKSIKKSISDLKTNFITSEEEYNQVKAYIFLLESEKTYTKLLQKAVENHPVYINFLTDIKGCGPVMAANIIAYLDPYKARHASAFHKYTGLDVVVSKDKNGEPITDEDGNFKTHGRSRSDTEEYEYTNKNGELAIKKGLTYNPILKSKLIGVLATCIIKAKDPVYSKIYYDYKFRIQNMPKHKDKSKSHQNNMAMRYMIKQLLTNLWVYWRKAENLAVTESYAVAKLNMNPHGFNY
;
A
#
# COMPACT_ATOMS: atom_id res chain seq x y z
N MET A 1 -15.39 -9.37 11.88
CA MET A 1 -15.70 -7.95 11.59
C MET A 1 -16.37 -7.80 10.23
N LYS A 2 -17.33 -6.89 10.08
CA LYS A 2 -17.92 -6.54 8.77
C LYS A 2 -16.90 -5.80 7.90
N LYS A 3 -17.04 -5.88 6.57
CA LYS A 3 -16.12 -5.18 5.63
C LYS A 3 -15.98 -3.69 5.91
N GLU A 4 -17.05 -3.02 6.34
CA GLU A 4 -17.04 -1.59 6.69
C GLU A 4 -16.21 -1.31 7.95
N GLU A 5 -16.30 -2.15 8.95
CA GLU A 5 -15.50 -2.03 10.17
C GLU A 5 -14.00 -2.19 9.87
N ILE A 6 -13.65 -3.15 8.99
CA ILE A 6 -12.26 -3.33 8.52
C ILE A 6 -11.78 -2.07 7.78
N ARG A 7 -12.63 -1.47 6.91
CA ARG A 7 -12.29 -0.22 6.21
C ARG A 7 -12.05 0.94 7.18
N ASN A 8 -12.91 1.08 8.18
CA ASN A 8 -12.73 2.12 9.20
C ASN A 8 -11.42 1.93 9.96
N CYS A 9 -11.12 0.70 10.42
CA CYS A 9 -9.83 0.39 11.04
C CYS A 9 -8.63 0.70 10.13
N LEU A 10 -8.73 0.38 8.83
CA LEU A 10 -7.68 0.69 7.86
C LEU A 10 -7.47 2.20 7.69
N ASN A 11 -8.55 2.96 7.58
CA ASN A 11 -8.47 4.42 7.46
C ASN A 11 -7.82 5.01 8.71
N THR A 12 -8.26 4.63 9.91
CA THR A 12 -7.68 5.10 11.16
C THR A 12 -6.20 4.69 11.30
N LEU A 13 -5.82 3.48 10.89
CA LEU A 13 -4.42 3.06 10.84
C LEU A 13 -3.60 4.00 9.94
N TYR A 14 -4.10 4.31 8.73
CA TYR A 14 -3.36 5.16 7.79
C TYR A 14 -3.28 6.61 8.23
N ASP A 15 -4.31 7.13 8.89
CA ASP A 15 -4.28 8.47 9.50
C ASP A 15 -3.24 8.52 10.63
N ALA A 16 -3.21 7.51 11.50
CA ALA A 16 -2.21 7.39 12.56
C ALA A 16 -0.78 7.28 11.99
N GLN A 17 -0.58 6.48 10.93
CA GLN A 17 0.72 6.38 10.25
C GLN A 17 1.15 7.71 9.63
N SER A 18 0.25 8.40 8.95
CA SER A 18 0.54 9.69 8.34
C SER A 18 0.96 10.72 9.38
N LEU A 19 0.22 10.80 10.48
CA LEU A 19 0.51 11.71 11.59
C LEU A 19 1.82 11.36 12.29
N ARG A 20 2.08 10.07 12.55
CA ARG A 20 3.33 9.59 13.12
C ARG A 20 4.54 9.96 12.26
N ILE A 21 4.45 9.72 10.93
CA ILE A 21 5.54 10.07 10.00
C ILE A 21 5.79 11.58 9.99
N ALA A 22 4.73 12.39 9.93
CA ALA A 22 4.85 13.84 9.97
C ALA A 22 5.49 14.32 11.29
N THR A 23 5.09 13.75 12.43
CA THR A 23 5.64 14.05 13.76
C THR A 23 7.10 13.61 13.86
N SER A 24 7.45 12.41 13.37
CA SER A 24 8.82 11.91 13.29
C SER A 24 9.73 12.89 12.55
N ASN A 25 9.33 13.35 11.37
CA ASN A 25 10.12 14.27 10.56
C ASN A 25 10.32 15.64 11.28
N ARG A 26 9.30 16.13 11.98
CA ARG A 26 9.40 17.37 12.78
C ARG A 26 10.35 17.21 13.95
N LEU A 27 10.26 16.09 14.68
CA LEU A 27 11.18 15.79 15.79
C LEU A 27 12.63 15.71 15.30
N LEU A 28 12.89 14.96 14.20
CA LEU A 28 14.23 14.88 13.63
C LEU A 28 14.74 16.26 13.22
N GLN A 29 13.89 17.11 12.65
CA GLN A 29 14.28 18.48 12.31
C GLN A 29 14.63 19.33 13.54
N ILE A 30 13.84 19.21 14.62
CA ILE A 30 14.10 19.93 15.88
C ILE A 30 15.45 19.50 16.46
N PHE A 31 15.68 18.19 16.57
CA PHE A 31 16.90 17.67 17.17
C PHE A 31 18.13 17.90 16.27
N SER A 32 18.01 17.81 14.93
CA SER A 32 19.12 18.11 14.03
C SER A 32 19.60 19.54 14.11
N LYS A 33 18.71 20.50 14.41
CA LYS A 33 19.09 21.91 14.55
C LYS A 33 20.02 22.15 15.75
N LYS A 34 20.02 21.31 16.77
CA LYS A 34 20.92 21.43 17.93
C LYS A 34 22.40 21.23 17.57
N PHE A 35 22.67 20.56 16.43
CA PHE A 35 24.01 20.22 15.97
C PHE A 35 24.36 20.96 14.66
N GLU A 36 23.68 22.09 14.35
CA GLU A 36 23.92 22.82 13.08
C GLU A 36 25.28 23.49 13.05
N ASP A 37 25.83 23.84 14.19
CA ASP A 37 27.14 24.51 14.33
C ASP A 37 28.31 23.51 14.40
N ASP A 38 28.05 22.21 14.50
CA ASP A 38 29.09 21.21 14.52
C ASP A 38 29.62 20.93 13.10
N ASN A 39 30.95 20.87 12.94
CA ASN A 39 31.61 20.62 11.66
C ASN A 39 31.23 19.24 11.05
N GLU A 40 30.80 18.30 11.88
CA GLU A 40 30.26 16.99 11.46
C GLU A 40 28.86 16.83 12.07
N LYS A 41 27.83 16.98 11.25
CA LYS A 41 26.44 16.73 11.69
C LYS A 41 26.25 15.23 11.94
N PRO A 42 25.90 14.81 13.18
CA PRO A 42 25.63 13.40 13.43
C PRO A 42 24.38 12.94 12.69
N GLU A 43 24.41 11.71 12.17
CA GLU A 43 23.20 11.05 11.65
C GLU A 43 22.32 10.63 12.82
N ILE A 44 21.29 11.45 13.13
CA ILE A 44 20.40 11.23 14.25
C ILE A 44 19.36 10.18 13.92
N SER A 45 19.33 9.10 14.67
CA SER A 45 18.29 8.08 14.60
C SER A 45 17.22 8.31 15.66
N LEU A 46 15.96 8.45 15.24
CA LEU A 46 14.84 8.61 16.17
C LEU A 46 14.77 7.44 17.16
N GLU A 47 14.94 6.20 16.67
CA GLU A 47 14.83 5.00 17.50
C GLU A 47 16.04 4.79 18.41
N LYS A 48 17.26 4.90 17.88
CA LYS A 48 18.48 4.58 18.63
C LYS A 48 18.87 5.68 19.61
N ASP A 49 18.67 6.93 19.24
CA ASP A 49 19.15 8.07 20.01
C ASP A 49 18.04 8.68 20.87
N ILE A 50 16.97 9.17 20.23
CA ILE A 50 15.92 9.94 20.91
C ILE A 50 15.02 9.06 21.78
N LEU A 51 14.54 7.91 21.28
CA LEU A 51 13.69 7.01 22.08
C LEU A 51 14.48 6.33 23.19
N SER A 52 15.76 5.99 22.95
CA SER A 52 16.64 5.47 24.00
C SER A 52 16.86 6.48 25.14
N GLU A 53 17.04 7.75 24.80
CA GLU A 53 17.18 8.82 25.80
C GLU A 53 15.88 9.04 26.58
N PHE A 54 14.73 9.01 25.89
CA PHE A 54 13.41 9.08 26.53
C PHE A 54 13.19 7.94 27.53
N GLU A 55 13.56 6.71 27.18
CA GLU A 55 13.47 5.56 28.09
C GLU A 55 14.37 5.71 29.29
N LYS A 56 15.61 6.18 29.13
CA LYS A 56 16.53 6.47 30.22
C LYS A 56 15.96 7.51 31.19
N ILE A 57 15.36 8.59 30.68
CA ILE A 57 14.72 9.62 31.49
C ILE A 57 13.57 9.03 32.32
N ASN A 58 12.71 8.19 31.71
CA ASN A 58 11.61 7.54 32.42
C ASN A 58 12.10 6.60 33.53
N THR A 59 13.04 5.73 33.20
CA THR A 59 13.64 4.78 34.18
C THR A 59 14.22 5.53 35.37
N TYR A 60 15.05 6.54 35.12
CA TYR A 60 15.66 7.34 36.16
C TYR A 60 14.63 8.11 37.01
N LYS A 61 13.61 8.69 36.35
CA LYS A 61 12.49 9.36 37.02
C LYS A 61 11.78 8.43 38.00
N ASP A 62 11.47 7.21 37.56
CA ASP A 62 10.69 6.24 38.33
C ASP A 62 11.54 5.65 39.49
N GLU A 63 12.80 5.29 39.24
CA GLU A 63 13.74 4.78 40.26
C GLU A 63 14.04 5.79 41.36
N GLN A 64 14.20 7.06 40.99
CA GLN A 64 14.60 8.13 41.92
C GLN A 64 13.40 8.95 42.42
N SER A 65 12.17 8.62 42.00
CA SER A 65 10.94 9.38 42.32
C SER A 65 11.08 10.88 42.06
N LYS A 66 11.75 11.26 40.97
CA LYS A 66 12.03 12.65 40.57
C LYS A 66 11.07 13.18 39.52
N SER A 67 11.00 14.51 39.40
CA SER A 67 10.31 15.14 38.25
C SER A 67 11.09 14.96 36.96
N ILE A 68 10.40 15.04 35.82
CA ILE A 68 10.99 14.95 34.46
C ILE A 68 12.12 15.99 34.31
N LYS A 69 11.85 17.25 34.68
CA LYS A 69 12.82 18.35 34.62
C LYS A 69 14.09 18.05 35.38
N LYS A 70 13.98 17.48 36.59
CA LYS A 70 15.13 17.11 37.40
C LYS A 70 15.88 15.91 36.82
N SER A 71 15.18 14.91 36.30
CA SER A 71 15.77 13.74 35.64
C SER A 71 16.59 14.14 34.42
N ILE A 72 16.09 15.03 33.57
CA ILE A 72 16.80 15.57 32.42
C ILE A 72 18.08 16.28 32.84
N SER A 73 17.98 17.16 33.87
CA SER A 73 19.11 17.91 34.38
C SER A 73 20.20 17.01 35.00
N ASP A 74 19.80 15.99 35.75
CA ASP A 74 20.74 15.07 36.44
C ASP A 74 21.43 14.13 35.41
N LEU A 75 20.72 13.66 34.39
CA LEU A 75 21.25 12.77 33.35
C LEU A 75 22.09 13.49 32.30
N LYS A 76 21.99 14.83 32.22
CA LYS A 76 22.68 15.65 31.18
C LYS A 76 22.48 15.07 29.77
N THR A 77 21.21 14.84 29.41
CA THR A 77 20.84 14.27 28.13
C THR A 77 21.22 15.19 26.95
N ASN A 78 21.56 14.61 25.80
CA ASN A 78 22.03 15.34 24.61
C ASN A 78 20.90 15.83 23.70
N PHE A 79 19.89 14.99 23.53
CA PHE A 79 18.78 15.26 22.61
C PHE A 79 17.60 15.91 23.35
N ILE A 80 17.10 15.28 24.39
CA ILE A 80 15.94 15.74 25.17
C ILE A 80 16.44 16.61 26.35
N THR A 81 16.52 17.93 26.15
CA THR A 81 17.09 18.88 27.12
C THR A 81 16.02 19.70 27.85
N SER A 82 14.75 19.58 27.44
CA SER A 82 13.64 20.28 28.06
C SER A 82 12.42 19.37 28.28
N GLU A 83 11.52 19.79 29.17
CA GLU A 83 10.26 19.10 29.43
C GLU A 83 9.32 19.17 28.22
N GLU A 84 9.37 20.25 27.43
CA GLU A 84 8.62 20.43 26.21
C GLU A 84 9.03 19.40 25.15
N GLU A 85 10.34 19.19 24.98
CA GLU A 85 10.88 18.18 24.06
C GLU A 85 10.52 16.76 24.51
N TYR A 86 10.61 16.50 25.81
CA TYR A 86 10.15 15.22 26.36
C TYR A 86 8.67 14.97 26.06
N ASN A 87 7.80 15.98 26.22
CA ASN A 87 6.38 15.85 25.94
C ASN A 87 6.09 15.66 24.43
N GLN A 88 6.89 16.27 23.56
CA GLN A 88 6.78 16.03 22.11
C GLN A 88 7.15 14.59 21.72
N VAL A 89 8.21 14.04 22.32
CA VAL A 89 8.60 12.64 22.11
C VAL A 89 7.53 11.69 22.67
N LYS A 90 6.97 12.01 23.84
CA LYS A 90 5.86 11.25 24.44
C LYS A 90 4.64 11.21 23.53
N ALA A 91 4.29 12.33 22.90
CA ALA A 91 3.19 12.39 21.93
C ALA A 91 3.46 11.51 20.70
N TYR A 92 4.71 11.49 20.20
CA TYR A 92 5.12 10.59 19.13
C TYR A 92 4.96 9.10 19.51
N ILE A 93 5.37 8.73 20.73
CA ILE A 93 5.24 7.35 21.23
C ILE A 93 3.78 6.93 21.28
N PHE A 94 2.88 7.82 21.70
CA PHE A 94 1.43 7.55 21.70
C PHE A 94 0.90 7.24 20.28
N LEU A 95 1.37 7.96 19.26
CA LEU A 95 1.01 7.67 17.86
C LEU A 95 1.56 6.32 17.40
N LEU A 96 2.77 5.96 17.82
CA LEU A 96 3.39 4.67 17.51
C LEU A 96 2.60 3.50 18.13
N GLU A 97 2.15 3.65 19.38
CA GLU A 97 1.33 2.66 20.07
C GLU A 97 -0.07 2.53 19.45
N SER A 98 -0.65 3.65 19.05
CA SER A 98 -1.93 3.66 18.33
C SER A 98 -1.83 2.88 17.02
N GLU A 99 -0.78 3.09 16.22
CA GLU A 99 -0.54 2.32 15.00
C GLU A 99 -0.40 0.81 15.27
N LYS A 100 0.36 0.43 16.31
CA LYS A 100 0.49 -0.98 16.73
C LYS A 100 -0.85 -1.59 17.13
N THR A 101 -1.69 -0.83 17.82
CA THR A 101 -3.02 -1.27 18.25
C THR A 101 -3.93 -1.55 17.07
N TYR A 102 -4.04 -0.63 16.11
CA TYR A 102 -4.83 -0.84 14.90
C TYR A 102 -4.29 -1.98 14.03
N THR A 103 -2.98 -2.15 13.96
CA THR A 103 -2.36 -3.30 13.28
C THR A 103 -2.81 -4.62 13.88
N LYS A 104 -2.81 -4.74 15.23
CA LYS A 104 -3.30 -5.94 15.93
C LYS A 104 -4.80 -6.17 15.73
N LEU A 105 -5.61 -5.11 15.73
CA LEU A 105 -7.05 -5.22 15.45
C LEU A 105 -7.32 -5.75 14.05
N LEU A 106 -6.58 -5.25 13.04
CA LEU A 106 -6.69 -5.74 11.66
C LEU A 106 -6.22 -7.18 11.53
N GLN A 107 -5.16 -7.58 12.22
CA GLN A 107 -4.72 -8.97 12.25
C GLN A 107 -5.83 -9.89 12.78
N LYS A 108 -6.42 -9.57 13.93
CA LYS A 108 -7.55 -10.32 14.49
C LYS A 108 -8.77 -10.33 13.55
N ALA A 109 -9.00 -9.26 12.82
CA ALA A 109 -10.13 -9.15 11.90
C ALA A 109 -10.05 -10.11 10.72
N VAL A 110 -8.84 -10.47 10.28
CA VAL A 110 -8.62 -11.30 9.09
C VAL A 110 -8.18 -12.73 9.42
N GLU A 111 -7.69 -13.00 10.62
CA GLU A 111 -7.08 -14.31 11.01
C GLU A 111 -7.99 -15.50 10.75
N ASN A 112 -9.32 -15.33 10.86
CA ASN A 112 -10.31 -16.39 10.62
C ASN A 112 -11.01 -16.27 9.25
N HIS A 113 -10.55 -15.37 8.36
CA HIS A 113 -11.17 -15.21 7.05
C HIS A 113 -10.65 -16.30 6.08
N PRO A 114 -11.54 -17.10 5.43
CA PRO A 114 -11.12 -18.23 4.58
C PRO A 114 -10.10 -17.85 3.50
N VAL A 115 -10.26 -16.69 2.85
CA VAL A 115 -9.32 -16.17 1.85
C VAL A 115 -7.96 -15.85 2.45
N TYR A 116 -7.91 -15.37 3.70
CA TYR A 116 -6.65 -15.12 4.38
C TYR A 116 -5.93 -16.43 4.67
N ILE A 117 -6.60 -17.36 5.35
CA ILE A 117 -6.03 -18.64 5.80
C ILE A 117 -5.54 -19.49 4.64
N ASN A 118 -6.35 -19.62 3.58
CA ASN A 118 -6.12 -20.63 2.54
C ASN A 118 -5.51 -20.06 1.24
N PHE A 119 -5.25 -18.75 1.17
CA PHE A 119 -4.68 -18.14 -0.02
C PHE A 119 -3.64 -17.06 0.29
N LEU A 120 -4.00 -16.05 1.10
CA LEU A 120 -3.12 -14.90 1.28
C LEU A 120 -1.94 -15.16 2.21
N THR A 121 -2.06 -16.11 3.16
CA THR A 121 -0.96 -16.52 4.05
C THR A 121 0.14 -17.25 3.30
N ASP A 122 -0.18 -17.95 2.21
CA ASP A 122 0.80 -18.68 1.39
C ASP A 122 1.68 -17.74 0.56
N ILE A 123 1.28 -16.47 0.43
CA ILE A 123 2.03 -15.47 -0.35
C ILE A 123 3.05 -14.80 0.57
N LYS A 124 4.33 -15.12 0.38
CA LYS A 124 5.42 -14.47 1.12
C LYS A 124 5.44 -12.97 0.87
N GLY A 125 5.32 -12.20 1.94
CA GLY A 125 5.24 -10.73 1.89
C GLY A 125 3.82 -10.16 1.95
N CYS A 126 2.78 -11.01 1.99
CA CYS A 126 1.40 -10.57 2.21
C CYS A 126 1.04 -10.66 3.70
N GLY A 127 1.33 -9.61 4.46
CA GLY A 127 0.97 -9.54 5.88
C GLY A 127 -0.52 -9.23 6.14
N PRO A 128 -0.98 -9.33 7.41
CA PRO A 128 -2.39 -9.16 7.79
C PRO A 128 -3.00 -7.82 7.37
N VAL A 129 -2.26 -6.73 7.46
CA VAL A 129 -2.75 -5.39 7.03
C VAL A 129 -3.02 -5.36 5.54
N MET A 130 -2.18 -6.03 4.75
CA MET A 130 -2.37 -6.13 3.29
C MET A 130 -3.54 -7.02 2.93
N ALA A 131 -3.67 -8.14 3.63
CA ALA A 131 -4.85 -9.02 3.53
C ALA A 131 -6.14 -8.27 3.90
N ALA A 132 -6.13 -7.47 4.96
CA ALA A 132 -7.26 -6.63 5.35
C ALA A 132 -7.66 -5.64 4.25
N ASN A 133 -6.69 -4.99 3.58
CA ASN A 133 -6.98 -4.14 2.41
C ASN A 133 -7.67 -4.91 1.29
N ILE A 134 -7.16 -6.08 0.94
CA ILE A 134 -7.72 -6.92 -0.12
C ILE A 134 -9.15 -7.33 0.23
N ILE A 135 -9.37 -7.88 1.41
CA ILE A 135 -10.66 -8.39 1.87
C ILE A 135 -11.69 -7.26 2.02
N ALA A 136 -11.28 -6.10 2.52
CA ALA A 136 -12.18 -4.98 2.75
C ALA A 136 -12.68 -4.35 1.44
N TYR A 137 -11.83 -4.25 0.44
CA TYR A 137 -12.16 -3.50 -0.78
C TYR A 137 -12.59 -4.36 -1.96
N LEU A 138 -12.16 -5.63 -2.05
CA LEU A 138 -12.55 -6.51 -3.13
C LEU A 138 -13.80 -7.32 -2.76
N ASP A 139 -14.61 -7.64 -3.79
CA ASP A 139 -15.85 -8.37 -3.61
C ASP A 139 -16.07 -9.35 -4.77
N PRO A 140 -15.99 -10.67 -4.54
CA PRO A 140 -16.16 -11.67 -5.59
C PRO A 140 -17.59 -11.73 -6.13
N TYR A 141 -18.61 -11.31 -5.34
CA TYR A 141 -20.00 -11.29 -5.76
C TYR A 141 -20.27 -10.20 -6.79
N LYS A 142 -19.60 -9.03 -6.65
CA LYS A 142 -19.69 -7.91 -7.60
C LYS A 142 -18.82 -8.10 -8.83
N ALA A 143 -17.76 -8.89 -8.72
CA ALA A 143 -16.78 -9.11 -9.77
C ALA A 143 -17.09 -10.38 -10.57
N ARG A 144 -17.89 -10.28 -11.62
CA ARG A 144 -18.24 -11.41 -12.51
C ARG A 144 -17.03 -11.98 -13.27
N HIS A 145 -16.01 -11.16 -13.52
CA HIS A 145 -14.77 -11.52 -14.21
C HIS A 145 -13.56 -10.99 -13.44
N ALA A 146 -12.41 -11.63 -13.56
CA ALA A 146 -11.15 -11.18 -12.93
C ALA A 146 -10.76 -9.75 -13.32
N SER A 147 -11.11 -9.32 -14.54
CA SER A 147 -10.91 -7.96 -15.02
C SER A 147 -11.61 -6.89 -14.19
N ALA A 148 -12.71 -7.22 -13.50
CA ALA A 148 -13.36 -6.30 -12.57
C ALA A 148 -12.46 -5.93 -11.38
N PHE A 149 -11.68 -6.90 -10.85
CA PHE A 149 -10.65 -6.61 -9.84
C PHE A 149 -9.56 -5.71 -10.41
N HIS A 150 -9.11 -5.96 -11.66
CA HIS A 150 -8.10 -5.11 -12.30
C HIS A 150 -8.60 -3.67 -12.49
N LYS A 151 -9.84 -3.49 -12.97
CA LYS A 151 -10.47 -2.16 -13.16
C LYS A 151 -10.61 -1.44 -11.82
N TYR A 152 -11.17 -2.10 -10.80
CA TYR A 152 -11.38 -1.50 -9.49
C TYR A 152 -10.06 -1.09 -8.79
N THR A 153 -8.99 -1.85 -9.00
CA THR A 153 -7.65 -1.53 -8.46
C THR A 153 -6.84 -0.59 -9.36
N GLY A 154 -7.37 -0.15 -10.50
CA GLY A 154 -6.67 0.71 -11.46
C GLY A 154 -5.46 0.06 -12.11
N LEU A 155 -5.46 -1.26 -12.20
CA LEU A 155 -4.39 -2.04 -12.85
C LEU A 155 -4.73 -2.44 -14.29
N ASP A 156 -5.91 -2.09 -14.76
CA ASP A 156 -6.31 -2.24 -16.17
C ASP A 156 -5.54 -1.29 -17.09
N VAL A 157 -5.76 -1.46 -18.37
CA VAL A 157 -5.30 -0.54 -19.41
C VAL A 157 -6.51 0.21 -19.98
N VAL A 158 -6.29 1.45 -20.36
CA VAL A 158 -7.28 2.32 -20.99
C VAL A 158 -6.78 2.82 -22.33
N VAL A 159 -7.70 3.12 -23.23
CA VAL A 159 -7.37 3.71 -24.52
C VAL A 159 -6.90 5.14 -24.30
N SER A 160 -5.76 5.49 -24.89
CA SER A 160 -5.25 6.86 -24.87
C SER A 160 -6.13 7.76 -25.72
N LYS A 161 -6.47 8.94 -25.18
CA LYS A 161 -7.30 9.94 -25.84
C LYS A 161 -6.48 11.19 -26.11
N ASP A 162 -6.80 11.89 -27.19
CA ASP A 162 -6.26 13.21 -27.49
C ASP A 162 -6.89 14.31 -26.62
N LYS A 163 -6.54 15.57 -26.90
CA LYS A 163 -7.09 16.75 -26.18
C LYS A 163 -8.58 16.96 -26.37
N ASN A 164 -9.14 16.41 -27.45
CA ASN A 164 -10.57 16.49 -27.78
C ASN A 164 -11.36 15.31 -27.22
N GLY A 165 -10.67 14.33 -26.61
CA GLY A 165 -11.28 13.13 -26.06
C GLY A 165 -11.39 11.97 -27.05
N GLU A 166 -10.87 12.11 -28.27
CA GLU A 166 -10.89 11.10 -29.30
C GLU A 166 -9.80 10.03 -29.09
N PRO A 167 -10.08 8.75 -29.37
CA PRO A 167 -9.11 7.67 -29.28
C PRO A 167 -7.91 7.88 -30.20
N ILE A 168 -6.69 7.73 -29.66
CA ILE A 168 -5.46 7.77 -30.44
C ILE A 168 -5.16 6.39 -30.98
N THR A 169 -4.88 6.27 -32.28
CA THR A 169 -4.42 5.03 -32.95
C THR A 169 -2.91 5.07 -33.21
N ASP A 170 -2.30 3.90 -33.36
CA ASP A 170 -0.94 3.73 -33.87
C ASP A 170 -0.93 3.69 -35.43
N GLU A 171 0.26 3.51 -36.00
CA GLU A 171 0.44 3.46 -37.47
C GLU A 171 -0.25 2.26 -38.11
N ASP A 172 -0.52 1.20 -37.34
CA ASP A 172 -1.20 -0.02 -37.78
C ASP A 172 -2.75 0.07 -37.59
N GLY A 173 -3.26 1.23 -37.13
CA GLY A 173 -4.68 1.46 -36.88
C GLY A 173 -5.20 0.88 -35.55
N ASN A 174 -4.32 0.35 -34.69
CA ASN A 174 -4.72 -0.15 -33.38
C ASN A 174 -4.79 0.99 -32.34
N PHE A 175 -5.72 0.89 -31.39
CA PHE A 175 -5.82 1.86 -30.32
C PHE A 175 -4.57 1.86 -29.44
N LYS A 176 -3.92 3.02 -29.30
CA LYS A 176 -2.88 3.21 -28.28
C LYS A 176 -3.47 3.07 -26.89
N THR A 177 -2.83 2.28 -26.05
CA THR A 177 -3.28 2.05 -24.68
C THR A 177 -2.21 2.41 -23.66
N HIS A 178 -2.64 2.87 -22.49
CA HIS A 178 -1.76 3.08 -21.35
C HIS A 178 -2.37 2.50 -20.08
N GLY A 179 -1.54 2.31 -19.06
CA GLY A 179 -2.04 1.87 -17.76
C GLY A 179 -2.80 2.98 -17.07
N ARG A 180 -4.02 2.69 -16.57
CA ARG A 180 -4.88 3.66 -15.88
C ARG A 180 -4.11 4.54 -14.88
N SER A 181 -4.32 5.83 -14.94
CA SER A 181 -3.67 6.87 -14.13
C SER A 181 -4.71 7.75 -13.43
N ARG A 182 -4.27 8.73 -12.63
CA ARG A 182 -5.19 9.68 -11.98
C ARG A 182 -5.81 10.70 -12.95
N SER A 183 -5.24 10.86 -14.14
CA SER A 183 -5.82 11.70 -15.20
C SER A 183 -7.01 11.04 -15.91
N ASP A 184 -7.13 9.70 -15.81
CA ASP A 184 -8.21 8.95 -16.46
C ASP A 184 -9.46 9.00 -15.59
N THR A 185 -10.21 10.09 -15.72
CA THR A 185 -11.48 10.31 -15.04
C THR A 185 -12.64 9.99 -15.98
N GLU A 186 -13.71 9.42 -15.43
CA GLU A 186 -14.95 9.13 -16.14
C GLU A 186 -16.11 9.88 -15.46
N GLU A 187 -17.14 10.19 -16.22
CA GLU A 187 -18.39 10.70 -15.67
C GLU A 187 -19.21 9.53 -15.14
N TYR A 188 -19.75 9.66 -13.94
CA TYR A 188 -20.62 8.66 -13.32
C TYR A 188 -21.75 9.31 -12.55
N GLU A 189 -22.87 8.65 -12.53
CA GLU A 189 -24.03 9.05 -11.73
C GLU A 189 -23.81 8.68 -10.26
N TYR A 190 -24.18 9.57 -9.39
CA TYR A 190 -24.23 9.32 -7.95
C TYR A 190 -25.44 10.00 -7.33
N THR A 191 -25.91 9.45 -6.22
CA THR A 191 -26.97 10.09 -5.44
C THR A 191 -26.32 11.09 -4.48
N ASN A 192 -26.73 12.35 -4.57
CA ASN A 192 -26.24 13.41 -3.68
C ASN A 192 -26.84 13.25 -2.27
N LYS A 193 -26.44 14.12 -1.33
CA LYS A 193 -26.92 14.08 0.06
C LYS A 193 -28.44 14.33 0.18
N ASN A 194 -29.06 14.92 -0.82
CA ASN A 194 -30.49 15.22 -0.88
C ASN A 194 -31.31 14.09 -1.51
N GLY A 195 -30.65 12.99 -1.95
CA GLY A 195 -31.31 11.87 -2.61
C GLY A 195 -31.51 12.02 -4.12
N GLU A 196 -30.96 13.08 -4.74
CA GLU A 196 -31.10 13.36 -6.16
C GLU A 196 -29.96 12.74 -6.97
N LEU A 197 -30.25 12.27 -8.20
CA LEU A 197 -29.24 11.82 -9.14
C LEU A 197 -28.44 13.00 -9.69
N ALA A 198 -27.13 12.94 -9.58
CA ALA A 198 -26.22 13.94 -10.11
C ALA A 198 -25.06 13.27 -10.84
N ILE A 199 -24.48 13.94 -11.84
CA ILE A 199 -23.33 13.48 -12.60
C ILE A 199 -22.07 14.09 -11.99
N LYS A 200 -21.06 13.26 -11.75
CA LYS A 200 -19.76 13.69 -11.26
C LYS A 200 -18.64 13.08 -12.10
N LYS A 201 -17.67 13.91 -12.47
CA LYS A 201 -16.43 13.46 -13.07
C LYS A 201 -15.43 13.06 -11.98
N GLY A 202 -14.89 11.87 -12.07
CA GLY A 202 -13.94 11.40 -11.06
C GLY A 202 -13.30 10.06 -11.40
N LEU A 203 -12.55 9.52 -10.43
CA LEU A 203 -11.86 8.24 -10.58
C LEU A 203 -12.85 7.09 -10.43
N THR A 204 -12.79 6.13 -11.35
CA THR A 204 -13.60 4.90 -11.34
C THR A 204 -12.89 3.72 -10.68
N TYR A 205 -11.74 3.96 -10.06
CA TYR A 205 -10.96 2.96 -9.36
C TYR A 205 -10.54 3.46 -7.96
N ASN A 206 -10.07 2.54 -7.12
CA ASN A 206 -9.57 2.86 -5.78
C ASN A 206 -8.05 3.20 -5.82
N PRO A 207 -7.66 4.50 -5.77
CA PRO A 207 -6.25 4.91 -5.86
C PRO A 207 -5.43 4.51 -4.62
N ILE A 208 -6.07 4.41 -3.45
CA ILE A 208 -5.41 3.99 -2.20
C ILE A 208 -5.03 2.52 -2.32
N LEU A 209 -5.99 1.67 -2.70
CA LEU A 209 -5.74 0.24 -2.88
C LEU A 209 -4.68 0.00 -3.96
N LYS A 210 -4.72 0.73 -5.09
CA LYS A 210 -3.68 0.68 -6.13
C LYS A 210 -2.29 0.96 -5.55
N SER A 211 -2.16 2.05 -4.78
CA SER A 211 -0.89 2.44 -4.16
C SER A 211 -0.38 1.37 -3.17
N LYS A 212 -1.28 0.77 -2.40
CA LYS A 212 -0.91 -0.31 -1.47
C LYS A 212 -0.51 -1.59 -2.18
N LEU A 213 -1.21 -1.96 -3.26
CA LEU A 213 -0.88 -3.16 -4.03
C LEU A 213 0.46 -3.02 -4.78
N ILE A 214 0.72 -1.90 -5.42
CA ILE A 214 1.95 -1.69 -6.20
C ILE A 214 3.11 -1.19 -5.32
N GLY A 215 2.88 -0.19 -4.47
CA GLY A 215 3.95 0.41 -3.68
C GLY A 215 4.37 -0.42 -2.48
N VAL A 216 3.47 -1.20 -1.89
CA VAL A 216 3.76 -1.99 -0.69
C VAL A 216 3.78 -3.48 -1.00
N LEU A 217 2.65 -4.08 -1.41
CA LEU A 217 2.57 -5.54 -1.58
C LEU A 217 3.55 -6.06 -2.62
N ALA A 218 3.63 -5.44 -3.80
CA ALA A 218 4.55 -5.89 -4.84
C ALA A 218 6.01 -5.86 -4.37
N THR A 219 6.41 -4.81 -3.68
CA THR A 219 7.78 -4.70 -3.13
C THR A 219 8.06 -5.70 -2.02
N CYS A 220 7.07 -5.97 -1.15
CA CYS A 220 7.19 -6.98 -0.10
C CYS A 220 7.31 -8.40 -0.67
N ILE A 221 6.51 -8.75 -1.68
CA ILE A 221 6.58 -10.04 -2.37
C ILE A 221 7.96 -10.25 -3.00
N ILE A 222 8.48 -9.25 -3.71
CA ILE A 222 9.80 -9.31 -4.37
C ILE A 222 10.92 -9.45 -3.33
N LYS A 223 10.89 -8.66 -2.25
CA LYS A 223 11.88 -8.72 -1.15
C LYS A 223 11.83 -10.05 -0.40
N ALA A 224 10.62 -10.57 -0.15
CA ALA A 224 10.43 -11.86 0.51
C ALA A 224 10.76 -13.08 -0.39
N LYS A 225 11.06 -12.83 -1.67
CA LYS A 225 11.37 -13.86 -2.67
C LYS A 225 10.26 -14.93 -2.72
N ASP A 226 9.03 -14.50 -2.89
CA ASP A 226 7.90 -15.42 -3.08
C ASP A 226 8.18 -16.34 -4.28
N PRO A 227 8.05 -17.68 -4.15
CA PRO A 227 8.47 -18.59 -5.19
C PRO A 227 7.66 -18.49 -6.50
N VAL A 228 6.39 -18.06 -6.40
CA VAL A 228 5.48 -17.93 -7.55
C VAL A 228 5.54 -16.53 -8.13
N TYR A 229 5.18 -15.52 -7.31
CA TYR A 229 4.96 -14.17 -7.81
C TYR A 229 6.26 -13.42 -8.09
N SER A 230 7.34 -13.64 -7.30
CA SER A 230 8.64 -13.05 -7.64
C SER A 230 9.17 -13.60 -8.96
N LYS A 231 8.94 -14.89 -9.24
CA LYS A 231 9.33 -15.49 -10.53
C LYS A 231 8.56 -14.82 -11.68
N ILE A 232 7.24 -14.65 -11.57
CA ILE A 232 6.42 -13.96 -12.58
C ILE A 232 6.94 -12.53 -12.82
N TYR A 233 7.31 -11.82 -11.76
CA TYR A 233 7.90 -10.48 -11.87
C TYR A 233 9.20 -10.48 -12.66
N TYR A 234 10.15 -11.35 -12.32
CA TYR A 234 11.47 -11.40 -12.97
C TYR A 234 11.37 -11.87 -14.42
N ASP A 235 10.57 -12.90 -14.71
CA ASP A 235 10.36 -13.42 -16.06
C ASP A 235 9.75 -12.33 -16.97
N TYR A 236 8.74 -11.61 -16.48
CA TYR A 236 8.12 -10.54 -17.25
C TYR A 236 9.05 -9.33 -17.40
N LYS A 237 9.82 -8.99 -16.39
CA LYS A 237 10.82 -7.92 -16.45
C LYS A 237 11.91 -8.23 -17.48
N PHE A 238 12.42 -9.43 -17.49
CA PHE A 238 13.37 -9.90 -18.50
C PHE A 238 12.79 -9.82 -19.91
N ARG A 239 11.55 -10.29 -20.08
CA ARG A 239 10.84 -10.19 -21.37
C ARG A 239 10.74 -8.74 -21.85
N ILE A 240 10.30 -7.79 -21.00
CA ILE A 240 10.17 -6.37 -21.36
C ILE A 240 11.51 -5.78 -21.77
N GLN A 241 12.58 -6.09 -21.05
CA GLN A 241 13.91 -5.58 -21.32
C GLN A 241 14.45 -6.01 -22.69
N ASN A 242 14.03 -7.19 -23.17
CA ASN A 242 14.44 -7.74 -24.45
C ASN A 242 13.47 -7.42 -25.60
N MET A 243 12.33 -6.77 -25.34
CA MET A 243 11.38 -6.38 -26.39
C MET A 243 11.76 -5.04 -27.04
N PRO A 244 11.92 -4.97 -28.39
CA PRO A 244 12.24 -3.71 -29.07
C PRO A 244 11.30 -2.56 -28.71
N LYS A 245 9.99 -2.82 -28.63
CA LYS A 245 8.94 -1.85 -28.27
C LYS A 245 9.14 -1.16 -26.91
N HIS A 246 9.93 -1.73 -26.02
CA HIS A 246 10.12 -1.24 -24.65
C HIS A 246 11.55 -0.86 -24.33
N LYS A 247 12.46 -0.94 -25.30
CA LYS A 247 13.90 -0.68 -25.15
C LYS A 247 14.18 0.75 -24.70
N ASP A 248 13.42 1.72 -25.19
CA ASP A 248 13.57 3.14 -24.89
C ASP A 248 12.92 3.58 -23.57
N LYS A 249 12.22 2.68 -22.89
CA LYS A 249 11.60 2.98 -21.59
C LYS A 249 12.63 2.95 -20.47
N SER A 250 12.53 3.90 -19.54
CA SER A 250 13.41 3.91 -18.36
C SER A 250 13.31 2.62 -17.55
N LYS A 251 14.40 2.24 -16.87
CA LYS A 251 14.44 1.07 -15.98
C LYS A 251 13.32 1.10 -14.93
N SER A 252 13.00 2.28 -14.40
CA SER A 252 11.90 2.47 -13.45
C SER A 252 10.54 2.17 -14.09
N HIS A 253 10.30 2.62 -15.33
CA HIS A 253 9.07 2.33 -16.04
C HIS A 253 8.92 0.82 -16.31
N GLN A 254 9.98 0.16 -16.79
CA GLN A 254 10.00 -1.29 -17.01
C GLN A 254 9.74 -2.07 -15.71
N ASN A 255 10.33 -1.62 -14.59
CA ASN A 255 10.08 -2.19 -13.26
C ASN A 255 8.60 -2.08 -12.87
N ASN A 256 8.01 -0.90 -13.03
CA ASN A 256 6.59 -0.68 -12.74
C ASN A 256 5.66 -1.53 -13.62
N MET A 257 6.01 -1.74 -14.90
CA MET A 257 5.27 -2.64 -15.77
C MET A 257 5.30 -4.07 -15.25
N ALA A 258 6.46 -4.56 -14.81
CA ALA A 258 6.61 -5.92 -14.26
C ALA A 258 5.85 -6.11 -12.94
N MET A 259 5.92 -5.13 -12.03
CA MET A 259 5.13 -5.15 -10.78
C MET A 259 3.63 -5.17 -11.07
N ARG A 260 3.14 -4.35 -12.00
CA ARG A 260 1.72 -4.34 -12.38
C ARG A 260 1.28 -5.69 -12.95
N TYR A 261 2.10 -6.31 -13.79
CA TYR A 261 1.81 -7.62 -14.36
C TYR A 261 1.72 -8.69 -13.28
N MET A 262 2.71 -8.75 -12.38
CA MET A 262 2.73 -9.68 -11.24
C MET A 262 1.46 -9.53 -10.38
N ILE A 263 1.11 -8.31 -9.97
CA ILE A 263 -0.08 -8.07 -9.15
C ILE A 263 -1.38 -8.40 -9.89
N LYS A 264 -1.45 -8.19 -11.20
CA LYS A 264 -2.61 -8.62 -11.99
C LYS A 264 -2.77 -10.15 -11.96
N GLN A 265 -1.68 -10.91 -12.06
CA GLN A 265 -1.72 -12.37 -11.93
C GLN A 265 -2.17 -12.79 -10.52
N LEU A 266 -1.65 -12.15 -9.48
CA LEU A 266 -2.09 -12.39 -8.11
C LEU A 266 -3.59 -12.13 -7.95
N LEU A 267 -4.09 -11.01 -8.45
CA LEU A 267 -5.52 -10.68 -8.38
C LEU A 267 -6.39 -11.64 -9.21
N THR A 268 -5.91 -12.14 -10.34
CA THR A 268 -6.60 -13.17 -11.13
C THR A 268 -6.71 -14.46 -10.33
N ASN A 269 -5.60 -14.92 -9.76
CA ASN A 269 -5.56 -16.15 -8.96
C ASN A 269 -6.45 -16.01 -7.70
N LEU A 270 -6.38 -14.87 -7.02
CA LEU A 270 -7.23 -14.54 -5.88
C LEU A 270 -8.72 -14.56 -6.27
N TRP A 271 -9.08 -13.97 -7.40
CA TRP A 271 -10.45 -13.95 -7.89
C TRP A 271 -10.99 -15.36 -8.16
N VAL A 272 -10.20 -16.21 -8.82
CA VAL A 272 -10.54 -17.62 -9.09
C VAL A 272 -10.74 -18.37 -7.77
N TYR A 273 -9.76 -18.27 -6.86
CA TYR A 273 -9.84 -18.92 -5.56
C TYR A 273 -11.07 -18.47 -4.78
N TRP A 274 -11.28 -17.16 -4.65
CA TRP A 274 -12.35 -16.60 -3.83
C TRP A 274 -13.74 -16.98 -4.36
N ARG A 275 -13.93 -16.94 -5.69
CA ARG A 275 -15.20 -17.36 -6.29
C ARG A 275 -15.47 -18.85 -6.10
N LYS A 276 -14.46 -19.70 -6.23
CA LYS A 276 -14.58 -21.14 -5.93
C LYS A 276 -14.94 -21.37 -4.45
N ALA A 277 -14.30 -20.66 -3.53
CA ALA A 277 -14.61 -20.77 -2.09
C ALA A 277 -16.04 -20.32 -1.75
N GLU A 278 -16.60 -19.37 -2.51
CA GLU A 278 -17.98 -18.87 -2.36
C GLU A 278 -19.00 -19.62 -3.26
N ASN A 279 -18.61 -20.73 -3.91
CA ASN A 279 -19.43 -21.47 -4.86
C ASN A 279 -20.00 -20.61 -6.02
N LEU A 280 -19.24 -19.61 -6.46
CA LEU A 280 -19.61 -18.74 -7.58
C LEU A 280 -18.98 -19.25 -8.87
N ALA A 281 -19.68 -19.05 -10.01
CA ALA A 281 -19.18 -19.43 -11.33
C ALA A 281 -17.84 -18.74 -11.64
N VAL A 282 -16.86 -19.51 -12.11
CA VAL A 282 -15.55 -19.01 -12.54
C VAL A 282 -15.50 -19.06 -14.06
N THR A 283 -15.10 -17.93 -14.66
CA THR A 283 -14.85 -17.81 -16.11
C THR A 283 -13.35 -17.75 -16.36
N GLU A 284 -12.92 -18.25 -17.50
CA GLU A 284 -11.52 -18.08 -17.91
C GLU A 284 -11.13 -16.60 -17.99
N SER A 285 -9.86 -16.31 -17.70
CA SER A 285 -9.35 -14.97 -17.90
C SER A 285 -9.33 -14.60 -19.40
N TYR A 286 -9.47 -13.32 -19.72
CA TYR A 286 -9.40 -12.85 -21.11
C TYR A 286 -8.13 -13.30 -21.83
N ALA A 287 -7.00 -13.35 -21.11
CA ALA A 287 -5.72 -13.79 -21.66
C ALA A 287 -5.75 -15.26 -22.11
N VAL A 288 -6.45 -16.12 -21.39
CA VAL A 288 -6.63 -17.54 -21.77
C VAL A 288 -7.71 -17.69 -22.83
N ALA A 289 -8.91 -17.14 -22.57
CA ALA A 289 -10.09 -17.33 -23.41
C ALA A 289 -9.98 -16.70 -24.81
N LYS A 290 -9.25 -15.59 -24.97
CA LYS A 290 -9.19 -14.81 -26.20
C LYS A 290 -7.80 -14.68 -26.81
N LEU A 291 -6.74 -14.75 -26.00
CA LEU A 291 -5.37 -14.59 -26.47
C LEU A 291 -4.59 -15.91 -26.49
N ASN A 292 -5.24 -17.04 -26.16
CA ASN A 292 -4.64 -18.38 -26.07
C ASN A 292 -3.31 -18.40 -25.28
N MET A 293 -3.20 -17.54 -24.27
CA MET A 293 -2.01 -17.51 -23.39
C MET A 293 -2.12 -18.63 -22.35
N ASN A 294 -1.02 -19.31 -22.09
CA ASN A 294 -0.98 -20.28 -21.00
C ASN A 294 -1.26 -19.61 -19.66
N PRO A 295 -2.11 -20.20 -18.81
CA PRO A 295 -2.36 -19.66 -17.49
C PRO A 295 -1.07 -19.72 -16.65
N HIS A 296 -0.66 -18.59 -16.06
CA HIS A 296 0.44 -18.57 -15.13
C HIS A 296 0.00 -19.13 -13.77
N GLY A 297 0.27 -20.42 -13.55
CA GLY A 297 0.25 -21.00 -12.20
C GLY A 297 -1.08 -21.49 -11.64
N PHE A 298 -2.20 -21.40 -12.37
CA PHE A 298 -3.47 -22.01 -11.93
C PHE A 298 -4.16 -22.74 -13.08
N ASN A 299 -4.49 -24.01 -12.86
CA ASN A 299 -5.46 -24.73 -13.68
C ASN A 299 -6.85 -24.25 -13.27
N TYR A 300 -7.58 -23.66 -14.21
CA TYR A 300 -8.97 -23.22 -14.03
C TYR A 300 -9.92 -24.38 -13.78
#